data_bb16da0966cb84e16105d286a67bae7d
#
_entry.id   bb16da0966cb84e16105d286a67bae7d
#
_cell.length_a   1.000
_cell.length_b   1.000
_cell.length_c   1.000
_cell.angle_alpha   90.00
_cell.angle_beta   90.00
_cell.angle_gamma   90.00
#
_symmetry.space_group_name_H-M   'P 1'
#
loop_
_entity.id
_entity.type
_entity.pdbx_description
1 polymer ?
#
loop_
_entity_poly.entity_id
_entity_poly.type
_entity_poly.pdbx_seq_one_letter_code
_entity_poly.pdbx_strand_id
1 'polypeptide(L)'
;VTGLCVTCGVISGVARAQVPERREATVDFVYFTGTPRTDEARGGTAPATLRVEKNTASGASVGVIEEFAGGTGTQWRSTAWIAAFTASGRAEQSFLANEFTVRTGGHVDGPSAGMLTTAAFLALMRGDAIRPEVTMTGTINPDGTTGPVGGIPQKLMGAAAQGKKFFGYPVGCRQSEDLKTGAVVDVEALGTQLGVTTVELTTLADAYLLLTGVPLAVHAPIDLEAMRIAPDLLETTKIRVDMWRSTAEAGFARVQPILNAMDEPTRTSLRWITSPIFGAVQQATAAESAGQTIAAEHKWMEVATATAAAEDSLAILAAANAGKLDDAFNVLVPYLELEDQAKAMLGELGESVGTANNTVGAVNAVLAAEGVVGALALVGAGKGGLASAVATIKQLETSTTPESAAANNERVRAFLMLLLKTAPVLARAEATLAAARMDIAFGGTSEQGGAAVQADRLASLAKAYASASAAGKVYFQAIVGLEDSASGAFAFAEPRWATASMGTQLAADFAGRDGAVERVIALAAGAEGYLSSASLQNKYYALEYKQGVIARRPALTAQLAAARTSALAAAGDLQRLTGVLPSRIVTEFNYAEELREGSDDDKIDALAAYGRTSFAAELAAELGR
;
A
#
# COMPACT_ATOMS: atom_id res chain seq x y z
N VAL A 1 31.76 31.16 49.37
CA VAL A 1 32.16 30.58 48.06
C VAL A 1 30.91 30.21 47.32
N THR A 2 30.50 31.12 46.43
CA THR A 2 29.31 31.10 45.62
C THR A 2 29.54 30.24 44.37
N GLY A 3 28.79 29.15 44.20
CA GLY A 3 28.78 28.33 43.01
C GLY A 3 27.67 28.80 42.07
N LEU A 4 28.05 29.31 40.91
CA LEU A 4 27.15 29.68 39.83
C LEU A 4 26.76 28.41 39.05
N CYS A 5 25.48 28.03 39.08
CA CYS A 5 24.93 26.96 38.28
C CYS A 5 24.48 27.57 36.94
N VAL A 6 25.24 27.38 35.88
CA VAL A 6 24.85 27.74 34.51
C VAL A 6 24.07 26.57 33.94
N THR A 7 22.75 26.67 33.89
CA THR A 7 21.88 25.81 33.12
C THR A 7 21.94 26.26 31.65
N CYS A 8 22.77 25.61 30.85
CA CYS A 8 22.70 25.69 29.40
C CYS A 8 21.55 24.78 28.92
N GLY A 9 20.37 25.37 28.78
CA GLY A 9 19.28 24.77 28.02
C GLY A 9 19.61 24.87 26.53
N VAL A 10 20.16 23.81 25.96
CA VAL A 10 20.23 23.69 24.49
C VAL A 10 18.85 23.25 24.01
N ILE A 11 18.01 24.22 23.69
CA ILE A 11 16.84 23.98 22.85
C ILE A 11 17.40 23.82 21.45
N SER A 12 17.69 22.60 21.06
CA SER A 12 17.93 22.25 19.65
C SER A 12 16.58 22.29 18.93
N GLY A 13 16.12 23.50 18.62
CA GLY A 13 15.08 23.66 17.61
C GLY A 13 15.66 23.16 16.29
N VAL A 14 15.14 22.05 15.80
CA VAL A 14 15.37 21.63 14.42
C VAL A 14 14.82 22.75 13.55
N ALA A 15 15.71 23.53 12.95
CA ALA A 15 15.31 24.59 12.03
C ALA A 15 14.59 23.91 10.86
N ARG A 16 13.29 24.13 10.78
CA ARG A 16 12.45 23.63 9.67
C ARG A 16 13.04 24.18 8.37
N ALA A 17 13.45 23.31 7.46
CA ALA A 17 13.96 23.72 6.18
C ALA A 17 12.89 24.57 5.47
N GLN A 18 13.22 25.81 5.15
CA GLN A 18 12.29 26.69 4.43
C GLN A 18 12.08 26.16 3.03
N VAL A 19 10.83 26.23 2.54
CA VAL A 19 10.51 25.92 1.14
C VAL A 19 11.41 26.78 0.25
N PRO A 20 12.21 26.18 -0.64
CA PRO A 20 13.13 26.94 -1.47
C PRO A 20 12.35 27.84 -2.45
N GLU A 21 12.79 29.07 -2.67
CA GLU A 21 12.21 29.90 -3.73
C GLU A 21 12.38 29.21 -5.09
N ARG A 22 13.57 28.72 -5.37
CA ARG A 22 13.87 27.86 -6.52
C ARG A 22 15.23 27.21 -6.33
N ARG A 23 15.30 25.89 -6.51
CA ARG A 23 16.56 25.14 -6.61
C ARG A 23 16.49 24.16 -7.79
N GLU A 24 17.62 24.00 -8.47
CA GLU A 24 17.71 23.20 -9.67
C GLU A 24 19.03 22.46 -9.70
N ALA A 25 19.04 21.21 -10.18
CA ALA A 25 20.24 20.44 -10.43
C ALA A 25 20.07 19.52 -11.63
N THR A 26 21.18 19.18 -12.26
CA THR A 26 21.24 18.16 -13.31
C THR A 26 21.86 16.90 -12.75
N VAL A 27 21.19 15.74 -13.01
CA VAL A 27 21.68 14.41 -12.70
C VAL A 27 21.70 13.57 -13.99
N ASP A 28 22.49 12.51 -14.01
CA ASP A 28 22.54 11.61 -15.16
C ASP A 28 21.73 10.34 -14.86
N PHE A 29 20.61 10.17 -15.54
CA PHE A 29 19.85 8.93 -15.54
C PHE A 29 20.58 7.86 -16.34
N VAL A 30 20.57 6.64 -15.87
CA VAL A 30 21.09 5.49 -16.60
C VAL A 30 19.96 4.73 -17.29
N TYR A 31 20.22 4.33 -18.52
CA TYR A 31 19.26 3.57 -19.33
C TYR A 31 19.92 2.38 -20.03
N PHE A 32 19.12 1.49 -20.54
CA PHE A 32 19.54 0.55 -21.59
C PHE A 32 18.66 0.74 -22.83
N THR A 33 19.20 0.40 -23.97
CA THR A 33 18.53 0.45 -25.28
C THR A 33 18.94 -0.74 -26.12
N GLY A 34 18.21 -0.97 -27.20
CA GLY A 34 18.41 -2.09 -28.11
C GLY A 34 17.62 -3.34 -27.71
N THR A 35 17.60 -4.31 -28.59
CA THR A 35 16.89 -5.57 -28.39
C THR A 35 17.70 -6.50 -27.48
N PRO A 36 17.12 -7.04 -26.38
CA PRO A 36 17.78 -8.04 -25.55
C PRO A 36 18.23 -9.25 -26.37
N ARG A 37 19.35 -9.86 -25.96
CA ARG A 37 19.99 -11.01 -26.63
C ARG A 37 20.53 -10.68 -28.03
N THR A 38 20.83 -9.42 -28.31
CA THR A 38 21.50 -8.96 -29.53
C THR A 38 22.67 -8.02 -29.21
N ASP A 39 23.53 -7.76 -30.22
CA ASP A 39 24.64 -6.81 -30.10
C ASP A 39 24.16 -5.37 -29.92
N GLU A 40 22.89 -5.07 -30.16
CA GLU A 40 22.30 -3.75 -29.98
C GLU A 40 22.06 -3.40 -28.52
N ALA A 41 21.96 -4.43 -27.62
CA ALA A 41 21.73 -4.21 -26.20
C ALA A 41 22.93 -3.47 -25.56
N ARG A 42 22.73 -2.21 -25.23
CA ARG A 42 23.76 -1.32 -24.67
C ARG A 42 23.19 -0.39 -23.62
N GLY A 43 24.05 0.09 -22.74
CA GLY A 43 23.70 1.09 -21.74
C GLY A 43 24.24 2.48 -22.09
N GLY A 44 23.68 3.47 -21.41
CA GLY A 44 24.11 4.86 -21.52
C GLY A 44 23.61 5.69 -20.35
N THR A 45 23.97 6.99 -20.38
CA THR A 45 23.42 8.00 -19.48
C THR A 45 22.73 9.11 -20.27
N ALA A 46 21.73 9.72 -19.68
CA ALA A 46 21.04 10.89 -20.21
C ALA A 46 20.90 11.95 -19.11
N PRO A 47 21.26 13.20 -19.37
CA PRO A 47 21.08 14.26 -18.39
C PRO A 47 19.58 14.54 -18.18
N ALA A 48 19.23 14.73 -16.92
CA ALA A 48 17.90 15.17 -16.51
C ALA A 48 18.04 16.36 -15.56
N THR A 49 17.27 17.40 -15.81
CA THR A 49 17.23 18.59 -14.94
C THR A 49 16.03 18.47 -14.00
N LEU A 50 16.30 18.50 -12.71
CA LEU A 50 15.28 18.50 -11.66
C LEU A 50 15.21 19.88 -11.01
N ARG A 51 13.99 20.32 -10.72
CA ARG A 51 13.74 21.60 -10.07
C ARG A 51 12.70 21.44 -8.97
N VAL A 52 12.95 22.12 -7.84
CA VAL A 52 11.99 22.31 -6.75
C VAL A 52 11.87 23.79 -6.50
N GLU A 53 10.66 24.30 -6.49
CA GLU A 53 10.36 25.71 -6.21
C GLU A 53 9.07 25.84 -5.39
N LYS A 54 8.85 27.03 -4.83
CA LYS A 54 7.65 27.30 -4.04
C LYS A 54 6.41 27.19 -4.92
N ASN A 55 5.49 26.32 -4.53
CA ASN A 55 4.22 26.19 -5.22
C ASN A 55 3.31 27.40 -4.92
N THR A 56 2.83 28.06 -5.97
CA THR A 56 1.89 29.20 -5.88
C THR A 56 0.47 28.78 -6.29
N ALA A 57 0.29 27.54 -6.77
CA ALA A 57 -1.01 26.99 -7.13
C ALA A 57 -1.74 26.41 -5.90
N SER A 58 -3.05 26.20 -6.02
CA SER A 58 -3.88 25.65 -4.94
C SER A 58 -3.85 24.13 -4.80
N GLY A 59 -3.07 23.42 -5.61
CA GLY A 59 -3.01 21.95 -5.67
C GLY A 59 -1.58 21.42 -5.79
N ALA A 60 -1.45 20.10 -5.80
CA ALA A 60 -0.18 19.43 -6.05
C ALA A 60 0.31 19.71 -7.49
N SER A 61 1.60 19.96 -7.64
CA SER A 61 2.20 20.24 -8.95
C SER A 61 3.48 19.42 -9.16
N VAL A 62 3.42 18.51 -10.13
CA VAL A 62 4.58 17.76 -10.62
C VAL A 62 4.61 17.84 -12.14
N GLY A 63 5.51 18.67 -12.68
CA GLY A 63 5.70 18.88 -14.11
C GLY A 63 6.72 17.92 -14.71
N VAL A 64 6.35 17.27 -15.81
CA VAL A 64 7.28 16.53 -16.66
C VAL A 64 7.42 17.29 -17.98
N ILE A 65 8.63 17.78 -18.26
CA ILE A 65 8.91 18.55 -19.47
C ILE A 65 9.58 17.63 -20.47
N GLU A 66 8.92 17.41 -21.59
CA GLU A 66 9.36 16.56 -22.69
C GLU A 66 10.08 17.38 -23.76
N GLU A 67 11.04 16.79 -24.43
CA GLU A 67 11.70 17.40 -25.59
C GLU A 67 10.78 17.46 -26.81
N PHE A 68 9.89 16.45 -26.95
CA PHE A 68 8.84 16.37 -27.98
C PHE A 68 7.60 15.67 -27.42
N ALA A 69 6.44 15.91 -28.01
CA ALA A 69 5.18 15.35 -27.55
C ALA A 69 5.20 13.81 -27.55
N GLY A 70 4.88 13.21 -26.41
CA GLY A 70 4.92 11.75 -26.21
C GLY A 70 6.33 11.19 -25.97
N GLY A 71 7.30 12.02 -25.64
CA GLY A 71 8.66 11.59 -25.27
C GLY A 71 8.73 10.85 -23.95
N THR A 72 7.71 10.98 -23.06
CA THR A 72 7.66 10.25 -21.78
C THR A 72 6.44 9.36 -21.64
N GLY A 73 6.65 8.12 -21.17
CA GLY A 73 5.58 7.15 -20.94
C GLY A 73 4.91 7.29 -19.56
N THR A 74 3.84 6.52 -19.36
CA THR A 74 3.03 6.56 -18.15
C THR A 74 3.81 6.10 -16.90
N GLN A 75 4.70 5.11 -17.07
CA GLN A 75 5.54 4.63 -15.96
C GLN A 75 6.45 5.74 -15.44
N TRP A 76 7.07 6.49 -16.33
CA TRP A 76 7.94 7.60 -15.97
C TRP A 76 7.18 8.74 -15.29
N ARG A 77 6.04 9.16 -15.87
CA ARG A 77 5.24 10.25 -15.30
C ARG A 77 4.74 9.94 -13.89
N SER A 78 4.20 8.75 -13.66
CA SER A 78 3.77 8.32 -12.32
C SER A 78 4.94 8.17 -11.35
N THR A 79 6.11 7.72 -11.84
CA THR A 79 7.35 7.68 -11.04
C THR A 79 7.73 9.06 -10.52
N ALA A 80 7.64 10.11 -11.35
CA ALA A 80 7.96 11.47 -10.93
C ALA A 80 7.04 11.96 -9.80
N TRP A 81 5.75 11.60 -9.83
CA TRP A 81 4.81 11.91 -8.77
C TRP A 81 5.14 11.19 -7.45
N ILE A 82 5.39 9.88 -7.50
CA ILE A 82 5.77 9.11 -6.30
C ILE A 82 7.10 9.62 -5.74
N ALA A 83 8.07 9.94 -6.60
CA ALA A 83 9.36 10.49 -6.19
C ALA A 83 9.20 11.84 -5.46
N ALA A 84 8.40 12.75 -5.99
CA ALA A 84 8.12 14.05 -5.37
C ALA A 84 7.39 13.91 -4.03
N PHE A 85 6.36 13.05 -3.96
CA PHE A 85 5.61 12.81 -2.74
C PHE A 85 6.49 12.20 -1.65
N THR A 86 7.25 11.15 -1.96
CA THR A 86 8.16 10.49 -1.02
C THR A 86 9.28 11.43 -0.56
N ALA A 87 9.87 12.24 -1.46
CA ALA A 87 10.87 13.23 -1.09
C ALA A 87 10.32 14.27 -0.12
N SER A 88 9.08 14.72 -0.33
CA SER A 88 8.41 15.71 0.54
C SER A 88 8.21 15.18 1.96
N GLY A 89 7.75 13.96 2.12
CA GLY A 89 7.61 13.31 3.42
C GLY A 89 8.95 13.23 4.16
N ARG A 90 10.01 12.81 3.47
CA ARG A 90 11.36 12.70 4.05
C ARG A 90 12.06 14.04 4.29
N ALA A 91 11.65 15.10 3.61
CA ALA A 91 12.10 16.47 3.88
C ALA A 91 11.31 17.14 5.02
N GLU A 92 10.28 16.50 5.54
CA GLU A 92 9.31 17.08 6.48
C GLU A 92 8.67 18.38 5.98
N GLN A 93 8.51 18.48 4.67
CA GLN A 93 7.86 19.61 4.00
C GLN A 93 6.54 19.18 3.37
N SER A 94 5.56 20.06 3.39
CA SER A 94 4.29 19.79 2.72
C SER A 94 4.50 19.60 1.22
N PHE A 95 3.98 18.49 0.69
CA PHE A 95 3.99 18.21 -0.75
C PHE A 95 3.32 19.34 -1.56
N LEU A 96 2.24 19.93 -1.02
CA LEU A 96 1.52 21.01 -1.69
C LEU A 96 2.25 22.36 -1.64
N ALA A 97 3.22 22.53 -0.75
CA ALA A 97 4.01 23.76 -0.67
C ALA A 97 5.10 23.86 -1.74
N ASN A 98 5.40 22.75 -2.41
CA ASN A 98 6.47 22.64 -3.40
C ASN A 98 5.89 22.33 -4.79
N GLU A 99 6.47 22.91 -5.81
CA GLU A 99 6.30 22.52 -7.21
C GLU A 99 7.55 21.78 -7.67
N PHE A 100 7.35 20.61 -8.25
CA PHE A 100 8.42 19.73 -8.73
C PHE A 100 8.42 19.70 -10.24
N THR A 101 9.60 19.76 -10.86
CA THR A 101 9.73 19.64 -12.32
C THR A 101 10.88 18.71 -12.66
N VAL A 102 10.64 17.82 -13.61
CA VAL A 102 11.68 17.01 -14.25
C VAL A 102 11.68 17.29 -15.74
N ARG A 103 12.84 17.64 -16.27
CA ARG A 103 13.07 17.76 -17.71
C ARG A 103 13.98 16.64 -18.18
N THR A 104 13.56 15.88 -19.17
CA THR A 104 14.35 14.83 -19.82
C THR A 104 14.36 15.01 -21.33
N GLY A 105 15.46 14.62 -21.98
CA GLY A 105 15.55 14.55 -23.43
C GLY A 105 15.31 13.12 -23.94
N GLY A 106 14.92 13.00 -25.20
CA GLY A 106 14.71 11.72 -25.84
C GLY A 106 13.41 11.01 -25.43
N HIS A 107 13.32 9.73 -25.77
CA HIS A 107 12.20 8.87 -25.37
C HIS A 107 12.54 8.16 -24.07
N VAL A 108 11.78 8.43 -23.01
CA VAL A 108 11.97 7.86 -21.67
C VAL A 108 10.68 7.24 -21.19
N ASP A 109 10.73 5.94 -20.89
CA ASP A 109 9.69 5.26 -20.13
C ASP A 109 10.34 4.24 -19.17
N GLY A 110 9.60 3.87 -18.15
CA GLY A 110 10.05 2.96 -17.11
C GLY A 110 10.35 3.64 -15.78
N PRO A 111 10.20 2.89 -14.68
CA PRO A 111 10.28 3.42 -13.32
C PRO A 111 11.72 3.48 -12.77
N SER A 112 12.72 3.09 -13.56
CA SER A 112 14.07 2.74 -13.07
C SER A 112 14.94 3.92 -12.63
N ALA A 113 14.54 5.17 -12.91
CA ALA A 113 15.18 6.37 -12.39
C ALA A 113 14.50 6.91 -11.11
N GLY A 114 13.51 6.21 -10.57
CA GLY A 114 12.71 6.67 -9.44
C GLY A 114 13.53 6.98 -8.21
N MET A 115 14.45 6.09 -7.83
CA MET A 115 15.29 6.29 -6.64
C MET A 115 16.21 7.51 -6.80
N LEU A 116 16.87 7.68 -7.96
CA LEU A 116 17.72 8.85 -8.22
C LEU A 116 16.91 10.15 -8.21
N THR A 117 15.74 10.15 -8.83
CA THR A 117 14.82 11.30 -8.86
C THR A 117 14.39 11.70 -7.45
N THR A 118 14.02 10.73 -6.62
CA THR A 118 13.59 10.97 -5.23
C THR A 118 14.74 11.55 -4.39
N ALA A 119 15.92 10.94 -4.46
CA ALA A 119 17.10 11.40 -3.72
C ALA A 119 17.53 12.82 -4.16
N ALA A 120 17.43 13.12 -5.46
CA ALA A 120 17.76 14.43 -5.99
C ALA A 120 16.72 15.51 -5.61
N PHE A 121 15.42 15.21 -5.66
CA PHE A 121 14.40 16.12 -5.14
C PHE A 121 14.61 16.40 -3.65
N LEU A 122 14.89 15.37 -2.85
CA LEU A 122 15.17 15.53 -1.43
C LEU A 122 16.42 16.40 -1.20
N ALA A 123 17.48 16.21 -1.99
CA ALA A 123 18.69 17.04 -1.92
C ALA A 123 18.38 18.52 -2.24
N LEU A 124 17.58 18.77 -3.28
CA LEU A 124 17.15 20.12 -3.63
C LEU A 124 16.29 20.75 -2.52
N MET A 125 15.37 20.00 -1.93
CA MET A 125 14.54 20.50 -0.81
C MET A 125 15.37 20.87 0.41
N ARG A 126 16.39 20.07 0.73
CA ARG A 126 17.28 20.31 1.86
C ARG A 126 18.40 21.32 1.55
N GLY A 127 18.77 21.48 0.29
CA GLY A 127 19.87 22.34 -0.16
C GLY A 127 21.23 21.67 -0.10
N ASP A 128 21.27 20.35 -0.05
CA ASP A 128 22.50 19.58 -0.05
C ASP A 128 23.05 19.43 -1.48
N ALA A 129 24.38 19.46 -1.61
CA ALA A 129 25.03 19.36 -2.92
C ALA A 129 24.95 17.95 -3.49
N ILE A 130 24.63 17.84 -4.78
CA ILE A 130 24.59 16.57 -5.50
C ILE A 130 25.98 16.29 -6.09
N ARG A 131 26.51 15.11 -5.88
CA ARG A 131 27.81 14.65 -6.37
C ARG A 131 27.72 14.26 -7.85
N PRO A 132 28.41 14.93 -8.77
CA PRO A 132 28.27 14.69 -10.19
C PRO A 132 28.84 13.33 -10.65
N GLU A 133 29.78 12.76 -9.90
CA GLU A 133 30.38 11.45 -10.18
C GLU A 133 29.52 10.27 -9.75
N VAL A 134 28.33 10.52 -9.16
CA VAL A 134 27.40 9.50 -8.71
C VAL A 134 26.26 9.35 -9.70
N THR A 135 25.83 8.14 -9.92
CA THR A 135 24.51 7.81 -10.50
C THR A 135 23.99 6.53 -9.89
N MET A 136 22.71 6.22 -10.11
CA MET A 136 22.09 5.01 -9.62
C MET A 136 20.89 4.61 -10.46
N THR A 137 20.45 3.37 -10.30
CA THR A 137 19.20 2.86 -10.84
C THR A 137 18.40 2.16 -9.74
N GLY A 138 17.09 2.16 -9.87
CA GLY A 138 16.17 1.56 -8.93
C GLY A 138 14.80 2.23 -9.01
N THR A 139 13.74 1.46 -8.83
CA THR A 139 12.42 2.07 -8.63
C THR A 139 12.34 2.66 -7.23
N ILE A 140 11.46 3.62 -7.07
CA ILE A 140 11.06 4.09 -5.73
C ILE A 140 9.74 3.41 -5.35
N ASN A 141 9.72 2.76 -4.20
CA ASN A 141 8.49 2.29 -3.58
C ASN A 141 7.93 3.40 -2.67
N PRO A 142 6.61 3.50 -2.51
CA PRO A 142 5.99 4.55 -1.70
C PRO A 142 6.46 4.59 -0.23
N ASP A 143 6.95 3.48 0.30
CA ASP A 143 7.55 3.36 1.64
C ASP A 143 9.00 3.89 1.73
N GLY A 144 9.55 4.35 0.61
CA GLY A 144 10.93 4.83 0.52
C GLY A 144 11.97 3.74 0.30
N THR A 145 11.56 2.49 0.08
CA THR A 145 12.47 1.40 -0.30
C THR A 145 12.71 1.38 -1.81
N THR A 146 13.76 0.66 -2.24
CA THR A 146 14.06 0.51 -3.67
C THR A 146 13.56 -0.82 -4.20
N GLY A 147 13.04 -0.83 -5.44
CA GLY A 147 12.63 -2.04 -6.14
C GLY A 147 13.50 -2.35 -7.37
N PRO A 148 13.31 -3.57 -7.94
CA PRO A 148 14.14 -4.11 -9.01
C PRO A 148 14.04 -3.31 -10.30
N VAL A 149 15.03 -3.52 -11.15
CA VAL A 149 15.08 -2.94 -12.51
C VAL A 149 15.82 -3.89 -13.44
N GLY A 150 15.51 -3.80 -14.74
CA GLY A 150 16.25 -4.54 -15.76
C GLY A 150 17.53 -3.83 -16.23
N GLY A 151 18.44 -4.63 -16.83
CA GLY A 151 19.61 -4.12 -17.54
C GLY A 151 20.66 -3.44 -16.65
N ILE A 152 20.82 -3.88 -15.42
CA ILE A 152 21.80 -3.30 -14.49
C ILE A 152 23.23 -3.39 -15.04
N PRO A 153 23.72 -4.51 -15.60
CA PRO A 153 25.04 -4.57 -16.21
C PRO A 153 25.23 -3.54 -17.33
N GLN A 154 24.26 -3.38 -18.23
CA GLN A 154 24.32 -2.38 -19.29
C GLN A 154 24.34 -0.96 -18.75
N LYS A 155 23.50 -0.66 -17.75
CA LYS A 155 23.44 0.65 -17.10
C LYS A 155 24.76 0.99 -16.40
N LEU A 156 25.39 0.03 -15.73
CA LEU A 156 26.70 0.17 -15.09
C LEU A 156 27.80 0.43 -16.13
N MET A 157 27.83 -0.34 -17.23
CA MET A 157 28.76 -0.09 -18.35
C MET A 157 28.57 1.30 -18.95
N GLY A 158 27.31 1.73 -19.14
CA GLY A 158 26.99 3.07 -19.62
C GLY A 158 27.45 4.17 -18.67
N ALA A 159 27.26 3.99 -17.36
CA ALA A 159 27.74 4.90 -16.32
C ALA A 159 29.27 5.01 -16.31
N ALA A 160 29.97 3.87 -16.39
CA ALA A 160 31.43 3.82 -16.46
C ALA A 160 31.99 4.56 -17.69
N ALA A 161 31.38 4.37 -18.87
CA ALA A 161 31.74 5.03 -20.10
C ALA A 161 31.61 6.55 -20.03
N GLN A 162 30.72 7.07 -19.16
CA GLN A 162 30.54 8.51 -18.90
C GLN A 162 31.36 9.02 -17.70
N GLY A 163 32.27 8.20 -17.19
CA GLY A 163 33.21 8.61 -16.15
C GLY A 163 32.63 8.63 -14.75
N LYS A 164 31.44 8.02 -14.52
CA LYS A 164 30.88 7.87 -13.17
C LYS A 164 31.81 7.01 -12.32
N LYS A 165 31.95 7.38 -11.05
CA LYS A 165 32.80 6.68 -10.07
C LYS A 165 32.01 5.84 -9.08
N PHE A 166 30.73 6.19 -8.87
CA PHE A 166 29.84 5.48 -7.97
C PHE A 166 28.53 5.14 -8.69
N PHE A 167 28.08 3.92 -8.48
CA PHE A 167 26.85 3.40 -9.08
C PHE A 167 26.00 2.67 -8.05
N GLY A 168 24.80 3.21 -7.76
CA GLY A 168 23.81 2.57 -6.90
C GLY A 168 22.91 1.60 -7.66
N TYR A 169 22.60 0.45 -7.06
CA TYR A 169 21.66 -0.54 -7.62
C TYR A 169 20.79 -1.15 -6.53
N PRO A 170 19.58 -1.68 -6.85
CA PRO A 170 18.63 -2.16 -5.84
C PRO A 170 19.13 -3.40 -5.09
N VAL A 171 18.77 -3.48 -3.80
CA VAL A 171 19.00 -4.65 -2.94
C VAL A 171 18.47 -5.94 -3.58
N GLY A 172 19.26 -7.02 -3.50
CA GLY A 172 18.93 -8.31 -4.10
C GLY A 172 19.13 -8.38 -5.62
N CYS A 173 19.75 -7.36 -6.24
CA CYS A 173 20.08 -7.33 -7.66
C CYS A 173 21.58 -7.49 -7.97
N ARG A 174 22.38 -7.93 -6.99
CA ARG A 174 23.81 -8.17 -7.20
C ARG A 174 24.07 -9.15 -8.34
N GLN A 175 23.28 -10.24 -8.39
CA GLN A 175 23.29 -11.18 -9.52
C GLN A 175 22.25 -10.70 -10.53
N SER A 176 22.70 -10.14 -11.66
CA SER A 176 21.83 -9.56 -12.67
C SER A 176 22.14 -10.11 -14.06
N GLU A 177 21.10 -10.27 -14.88
CA GLU A 177 21.24 -10.72 -16.25
C GLU A 177 21.90 -9.63 -17.12
N ASP A 178 22.96 -9.99 -17.80
CA ASP A 178 23.50 -9.20 -18.92
C ASP A 178 22.55 -9.35 -20.12
N LEU A 179 21.91 -8.27 -20.50
CA LEU A 179 20.89 -8.28 -21.56
C LEU A 179 21.46 -8.61 -22.95
N LYS A 180 22.76 -8.45 -23.18
CA LYS A 180 23.39 -8.81 -24.46
C LYS A 180 23.62 -10.31 -24.56
N THR A 181 24.16 -10.92 -23.52
CA THR A 181 24.60 -12.33 -23.52
C THR A 181 23.59 -13.27 -22.91
N GLY A 182 22.72 -12.78 -22.03
CA GLY A 182 21.84 -13.59 -21.19
C GLY A 182 22.53 -14.26 -20.01
N ALA A 183 23.81 -14.01 -19.80
CA ALA A 183 24.56 -14.55 -18.68
C ALA A 183 24.24 -13.77 -17.39
N VAL A 184 24.23 -14.48 -16.26
CA VAL A 184 24.16 -13.83 -14.95
C VAL A 184 25.52 -13.27 -14.59
N VAL A 185 25.57 -11.99 -14.24
CA VAL A 185 26.78 -11.23 -13.92
C VAL A 185 26.72 -10.74 -12.48
N ASP A 186 27.82 -10.84 -11.75
CA ASP A 186 27.99 -10.18 -10.46
C ASP A 186 28.28 -8.69 -10.67
N VAL A 187 27.36 -7.83 -10.24
CA VAL A 187 27.41 -6.37 -10.46
C VAL A 187 28.62 -5.74 -9.75
N GLU A 188 29.03 -6.23 -8.58
CA GLU A 188 30.19 -5.72 -7.85
C GLU A 188 31.50 -6.08 -8.56
N ALA A 189 31.60 -7.33 -9.04
CA ALA A 189 32.76 -7.77 -9.82
C ALA A 189 32.88 -6.96 -11.13
N LEU A 190 31.77 -6.73 -11.82
CA LEU A 190 31.72 -5.91 -13.03
C LEU A 190 32.13 -4.46 -12.72
N GLY A 191 31.62 -3.87 -11.63
CA GLY A 191 31.99 -2.53 -11.17
C GLY A 191 33.50 -2.40 -10.94
N THR A 192 34.08 -3.39 -10.25
CA THR A 192 35.54 -3.45 -10.01
C THR A 192 36.33 -3.47 -11.32
N GLN A 193 35.89 -4.26 -12.30
CA GLN A 193 36.53 -4.33 -13.63
C GLN A 193 36.46 -2.99 -14.39
N LEU A 194 35.36 -2.26 -14.20
CA LEU A 194 35.12 -0.98 -14.85
C LEU A 194 35.69 0.23 -14.08
N GLY A 195 36.27 0.01 -12.89
CA GLY A 195 36.76 1.08 -12.02
C GLY A 195 35.65 1.95 -11.40
N VAL A 196 34.46 1.37 -11.20
CA VAL A 196 33.29 1.99 -10.58
C VAL A 196 32.97 1.30 -9.25
N THR A 197 32.86 2.07 -8.19
CA THR A 197 32.38 1.55 -6.90
C THR A 197 30.86 1.36 -6.96
N THR A 198 30.40 0.13 -6.80
CA THR A 198 28.99 -0.20 -6.78
C THR A 198 28.47 -0.25 -5.33
N VAL A 199 27.23 0.20 -5.12
CA VAL A 199 26.59 0.25 -3.81
C VAL A 199 25.18 -0.32 -3.92
N GLU A 200 24.89 -1.33 -3.10
CA GLU A 200 23.54 -1.88 -3.00
C GLU A 200 22.67 -0.95 -2.17
N LEU A 201 21.50 -0.60 -2.69
CA LEU A 201 20.57 0.37 -2.10
C LEU A 201 19.32 -0.35 -1.61
N THR A 202 18.97 -0.19 -0.33
CA THR A 202 17.73 -0.68 0.24
C THR A 202 16.69 0.43 0.36
N THR A 203 17.13 1.63 0.78
CA THR A 203 16.26 2.75 1.13
C THR A 203 16.68 4.04 0.45
N LEU A 204 15.79 5.03 0.50
CA LEU A 204 16.09 6.40 0.11
C LEU A 204 17.24 6.99 0.96
N ALA A 205 17.41 6.57 2.21
CA ALA A 205 18.53 7.05 3.03
C ALA A 205 19.89 6.60 2.48
N ASP A 206 19.99 5.34 2.00
CA ASP A 206 21.19 4.83 1.35
C ASP A 206 21.48 5.59 0.04
N ALA A 207 20.44 5.80 -0.77
CA ALA A 207 20.55 6.53 -2.03
C ALA A 207 20.95 7.99 -1.82
N TYR A 208 20.38 8.63 -0.81
CA TYR A 208 20.68 10.01 -0.47
C TYR A 208 22.13 10.18 0.02
N LEU A 209 22.58 9.30 0.91
CA LEU A 209 23.96 9.27 1.38
C LEU A 209 24.93 9.05 0.21
N LEU A 210 24.61 8.12 -0.70
CA LEU A 210 25.43 7.88 -1.88
C LEU A 210 25.48 9.13 -2.76
N LEU A 211 24.35 9.80 -3.00
CA LEU A 211 24.23 10.94 -3.91
C LEU A 211 24.88 12.21 -3.39
N THR A 212 24.74 12.48 -2.08
CA THR A 212 25.16 13.75 -1.48
C THR A 212 26.41 13.64 -0.60
N GLY A 213 26.68 12.46 -0.07
CA GLY A 213 27.67 12.26 0.99
C GLY A 213 27.19 12.69 2.38
N VAL A 214 25.95 13.17 2.50
CA VAL A 214 25.33 13.62 3.75
C VAL A 214 24.36 12.54 4.24
N PRO A 215 24.49 12.03 5.47
CA PRO A 215 23.53 11.11 6.01
C PRO A 215 22.18 11.81 6.23
N LEU A 216 21.07 11.13 5.90
CA LEU A 216 19.78 11.57 6.42
C LEU A 216 19.78 11.39 7.94
N ALA A 217 19.38 12.44 8.64
CA ALA A 217 19.15 12.32 10.07
C ALA A 217 18.01 11.29 10.25
N VAL A 218 18.36 10.12 10.76
CA VAL A 218 17.38 9.16 11.23
C VAL A 218 17.07 9.60 12.66
N HIS A 219 15.84 9.94 12.93
CA HIS A 219 15.40 10.20 14.28
C HIS A 219 15.64 8.95 15.14
N ALA A 220 16.03 9.13 16.38
CA ALA A 220 16.29 8.01 17.26
C ALA A 220 15.02 7.15 17.39
N PRO A 221 15.11 5.85 17.09
CA PRO A 221 13.97 4.97 17.26
C PRO A 221 13.52 4.96 18.72
N ILE A 222 12.22 4.82 18.91
CA ILE A 222 11.67 4.62 20.26
C ILE A 222 12.13 3.29 20.82
N ASP A 223 12.21 3.19 22.14
CA ASP A 223 12.47 1.91 22.80
C ASP A 223 11.31 0.94 22.53
N LEU A 224 11.63 -0.31 22.25
CA LEU A 224 10.63 -1.37 22.03
C LEU A 224 9.70 -1.56 23.23
N GLU A 225 10.18 -1.27 24.45
CA GLU A 225 9.34 -1.34 25.66
C GLU A 225 8.18 -0.32 25.60
N ALA A 226 8.39 0.83 24.97
CA ALA A 226 7.34 1.83 24.77
C ALA A 226 6.30 1.40 23.72
N MET A 227 6.66 0.46 22.83
CA MET A 227 5.74 -0.15 21.86
C MET A 227 5.04 -1.41 22.40
N ARG A 228 5.22 -1.74 23.68
CA ARG A 228 4.54 -2.87 24.29
C ARG A 228 3.04 -2.59 24.42
N ILE A 229 2.21 -3.58 24.09
CA ILE A 229 0.77 -3.49 24.25
C ILE A 229 0.42 -3.40 25.73
N ALA A 230 -0.37 -2.41 26.10
CA ALA A 230 -0.89 -2.26 27.44
C ALA A 230 -1.79 -3.45 27.84
N PRO A 231 -1.80 -3.89 29.12
CA PRO A 231 -2.57 -5.06 29.54
C PRO A 231 -4.09 -4.98 29.25
N ASP A 232 -4.68 -3.80 29.36
CA ASP A 232 -6.08 -3.52 29.08
C ASP A 232 -6.40 -3.63 27.58
N LEU A 233 -5.49 -3.14 26.73
CA LEU A 233 -5.60 -3.27 25.28
C LEU A 233 -5.44 -4.75 24.87
N LEU A 234 -4.51 -5.49 25.49
CA LEU A 234 -4.35 -6.92 25.24
C LEU A 234 -5.60 -7.71 25.64
N GLU A 235 -6.22 -7.35 26.75
CA GLU A 235 -7.48 -7.98 27.19
C GLU A 235 -8.63 -7.69 26.21
N THR A 236 -8.73 -6.44 25.75
CA THR A 236 -9.69 -6.06 24.70
C THR A 236 -9.47 -6.86 23.42
N THR A 237 -8.22 -7.04 22.99
CA THR A 237 -7.89 -7.85 21.81
C THR A 237 -8.30 -9.31 22.00
N LYS A 238 -8.12 -9.90 23.19
CA LYS A 238 -8.61 -11.26 23.49
C LYS A 238 -10.13 -11.38 23.40
N ILE A 239 -10.87 -10.40 23.89
CA ILE A 239 -12.33 -10.35 23.73
C ILE A 239 -12.70 -10.38 22.25
N ARG A 240 -11.99 -9.64 21.39
CA ARG A 240 -12.22 -9.62 19.94
C ARG A 240 -11.85 -10.95 19.28
N VAL A 241 -10.78 -11.61 19.72
CA VAL A 241 -10.45 -13.00 19.31
C VAL A 241 -11.61 -13.94 19.61
N ASP A 242 -12.15 -13.90 20.83
CA ASP A 242 -13.27 -14.75 21.25
C ASP A 242 -14.55 -14.47 20.45
N MET A 243 -14.83 -13.19 20.14
CA MET A 243 -15.96 -12.80 19.28
C MET A 243 -15.83 -13.38 17.87
N TRP A 244 -14.66 -13.23 17.23
CA TRP A 244 -14.41 -13.76 15.90
C TRP A 244 -14.41 -15.28 15.87
N ARG A 245 -13.84 -15.94 16.89
CA ARG A 245 -13.88 -17.40 17.04
C ARG A 245 -15.32 -17.88 17.15
N SER A 246 -16.12 -17.29 18.02
CA SER A 246 -17.53 -17.64 18.19
C SER A 246 -18.33 -17.45 16.88
N THR A 247 -18.06 -16.38 16.12
CA THR A 247 -18.67 -16.14 14.82
C THR A 247 -18.29 -17.23 13.82
N ALA A 248 -17.01 -17.60 13.77
CA ALA A 248 -16.50 -18.67 12.92
C ALA A 248 -17.10 -20.04 13.28
N GLU A 249 -17.15 -20.38 14.57
CA GLU A 249 -17.74 -21.63 15.06
C GLU A 249 -19.25 -21.72 14.74
N ALA A 250 -19.99 -20.63 14.92
CA ALA A 250 -21.39 -20.55 14.54
C ALA A 250 -21.60 -20.74 13.03
N GLY A 251 -20.76 -20.11 12.20
CA GLY A 251 -20.76 -20.30 10.74
C GLY A 251 -20.45 -21.75 10.36
N PHE A 252 -19.44 -22.34 10.97
CA PHE A 252 -19.09 -23.74 10.75
C PHE A 252 -20.22 -24.70 11.14
N ALA A 253 -20.90 -24.46 12.26
CA ALA A 253 -22.05 -25.24 12.71
C ALA A 253 -23.23 -25.22 11.72
N ARG A 254 -23.38 -24.15 10.91
CA ARG A 254 -24.38 -24.07 9.83
C ARG A 254 -23.93 -24.80 8.56
N VAL A 255 -22.66 -24.72 8.21
CA VAL A 255 -22.08 -25.35 7.01
C VAL A 255 -21.95 -26.87 7.15
N GLN A 256 -21.52 -27.36 8.32
CA GLN A 256 -21.20 -28.78 8.56
C GLN A 256 -22.36 -29.75 8.28
N PRO A 257 -23.62 -29.50 8.70
CA PRO A 257 -24.74 -30.39 8.40
C PRO A 257 -25.04 -30.48 6.90
N ILE A 258 -24.86 -29.37 6.18
CA ILE A 258 -25.07 -29.31 4.71
C ILE A 258 -24.04 -30.23 4.03
N LEU A 259 -22.77 -30.13 4.42
CA LEU A 259 -21.71 -30.96 3.87
C LEU A 259 -21.87 -32.43 4.23
N ASN A 260 -22.34 -32.75 5.44
CA ASN A 260 -22.55 -34.11 5.89
C ASN A 260 -23.71 -34.81 5.17
N ALA A 261 -24.69 -34.07 4.70
CA ALA A 261 -25.80 -34.57 3.90
C ALA A 261 -25.45 -34.90 2.44
N MET A 262 -24.27 -34.47 1.97
CA MET A 262 -23.79 -34.70 0.60
C MET A 262 -23.04 -36.03 0.50
N ASP A 263 -23.13 -36.67 -0.68
CA ASP A 263 -22.29 -37.82 -1.02
C ASP A 263 -20.81 -37.40 -1.21
N GLU A 264 -19.91 -38.36 -1.14
CA GLU A 264 -18.45 -38.09 -1.23
C GLU A 264 -18.01 -37.47 -2.56
N PRO A 265 -18.54 -37.88 -3.74
CA PRO A 265 -18.21 -37.20 -5.00
C PRO A 265 -18.60 -35.72 -4.98
N THR A 266 -19.79 -35.38 -4.49
CA THR A 266 -20.26 -33.99 -4.39
C THR A 266 -19.39 -33.18 -3.44
N ARG A 267 -19.10 -33.69 -2.22
CA ARG A 267 -18.19 -33.03 -1.28
C ARG A 267 -16.81 -32.79 -1.89
N THR A 268 -16.28 -33.77 -2.62
CA THR A 268 -14.98 -33.65 -3.27
C THR A 268 -15.00 -32.55 -4.33
N SER A 269 -16.07 -32.42 -5.12
CA SER A 269 -16.21 -31.37 -6.12
C SER A 269 -16.32 -29.96 -5.52
N LEU A 270 -16.75 -29.84 -4.25
CA LEU A 270 -16.93 -28.58 -3.53
C LEU A 270 -15.75 -28.24 -2.60
N ARG A 271 -14.67 -29.01 -2.62
CA ARG A 271 -13.46 -28.75 -1.78
C ARG A 271 -12.90 -27.34 -1.94
N TRP A 272 -12.99 -26.77 -3.13
CA TRP A 272 -12.52 -25.41 -3.40
C TRP A 272 -13.30 -24.33 -2.61
N ILE A 273 -14.56 -24.62 -2.17
CA ILE A 273 -15.34 -23.75 -1.29
C ILE A 273 -14.92 -23.94 0.17
N THR A 274 -14.64 -25.17 0.57
CA THR A 274 -14.46 -25.53 1.99
C THR A 274 -13.00 -25.57 2.44
N SER A 275 -12.05 -25.84 1.54
CA SER A 275 -10.63 -25.91 1.89
C SER A 275 -10.06 -24.60 2.49
N PRO A 276 -10.51 -23.40 2.08
CA PRO A 276 -10.05 -22.16 2.71
C PRO A 276 -10.36 -22.10 4.21
N ILE A 277 -11.50 -22.65 4.64
CA ILE A 277 -11.89 -22.69 6.06
C ILE A 277 -10.84 -23.46 6.87
N PHE A 278 -10.48 -24.67 6.42
CA PHE A 278 -9.56 -25.54 7.17
C PHE A 278 -8.15 -24.92 7.25
N GLY A 279 -7.69 -24.29 6.17
CA GLY A 279 -6.40 -23.58 6.15
C GLY A 279 -6.41 -22.39 7.14
N ALA A 280 -7.47 -21.60 7.11
CA ALA A 280 -7.62 -20.47 8.01
C ALA A 280 -7.72 -20.89 9.49
N VAL A 281 -8.48 -21.93 9.82
CA VAL A 281 -8.56 -22.49 11.20
C VAL A 281 -7.18 -22.94 11.68
N GLN A 282 -6.42 -23.62 10.85
CA GLN A 282 -5.07 -24.06 11.21
C GLN A 282 -4.16 -22.86 11.54
N GLN A 283 -4.20 -21.82 10.73
CA GLN A 283 -3.42 -20.60 10.95
C GLN A 283 -3.86 -19.84 12.20
N ALA A 284 -5.19 -19.68 12.41
CA ALA A 284 -5.74 -19.01 13.59
C ALA A 284 -5.35 -19.73 14.89
N THR A 285 -5.49 -21.06 14.92
CA THR A 285 -5.12 -21.90 16.07
C THR A 285 -3.60 -21.85 16.33
N ALA A 286 -2.79 -21.83 15.28
CA ALA A 286 -1.34 -21.73 15.41
C ALA A 286 -0.92 -20.38 16.00
N ALA A 287 -1.48 -19.27 15.50
CA ALA A 287 -1.21 -17.92 16.02
C ALA A 287 -1.59 -17.81 17.51
N GLU A 288 -2.78 -18.31 17.87
CA GLU A 288 -3.26 -18.32 19.26
C GLU A 288 -2.35 -19.15 20.17
N SER A 289 -1.96 -20.36 19.73
CA SER A 289 -1.06 -21.25 20.48
C SER A 289 0.34 -20.66 20.66
N ALA A 290 0.77 -19.82 19.72
CA ALA A 290 2.03 -19.06 19.78
C ALA A 290 1.93 -17.81 20.68
N GLY A 291 0.75 -17.46 21.20
CA GLY A 291 0.53 -16.24 21.97
C GLY A 291 0.49 -14.97 21.12
N GLN A 292 0.34 -15.10 19.81
CA GLN A 292 0.24 -14.01 18.83
C GLN A 292 -1.21 -13.50 18.80
N THR A 293 -1.57 -12.69 19.80
CA THR A 293 -2.99 -12.36 20.06
C THR A 293 -3.60 -11.49 18.95
N ILE A 294 -2.84 -10.55 18.39
CA ILE A 294 -3.36 -9.67 17.34
C ILE A 294 -3.46 -10.44 16.01
N ALA A 295 -2.45 -11.25 15.68
CA ALA A 295 -2.49 -12.12 14.51
C ALA A 295 -3.65 -13.13 14.63
N ALA A 296 -3.90 -13.70 15.83
CA ALA A 296 -5.01 -14.59 16.08
C ALA A 296 -6.37 -13.92 15.81
N GLU A 297 -6.55 -12.66 16.21
CA GLU A 297 -7.76 -11.89 15.89
C GLU A 297 -8.02 -11.83 14.39
N HIS A 298 -7.02 -11.41 13.62
CA HIS A 298 -7.13 -11.30 12.16
C HIS A 298 -7.38 -12.67 11.51
N LYS A 299 -6.68 -13.71 11.97
CA LYS A 299 -6.86 -15.07 11.44
C LYS A 299 -8.24 -15.65 11.78
N TRP A 300 -8.80 -15.41 12.97
CA TRP A 300 -10.17 -15.81 13.29
C TRP A 300 -11.22 -15.02 12.50
N MET A 301 -10.97 -13.74 12.19
CA MET A 301 -11.80 -12.99 11.25
C MET A 301 -11.77 -13.61 9.84
N GLU A 302 -10.61 -14.09 9.38
CA GLU A 302 -10.51 -14.81 8.11
C GLU A 302 -11.31 -16.12 8.12
N VAL A 303 -11.30 -16.87 9.23
CA VAL A 303 -12.15 -18.08 9.40
C VAL A 303 -13.63 -17.72 9.32
N ALA A 304 -14.06 -16.69 10.05
CA ALA A 304 -15.44 -16.22 10.01
C ALA A 304 -15.86 -15.81 8.59
N THR A 305 -15.01 -15.08 7.88
CA THR A 305 -15.21 -14.71 6.48
C THR A 305 -15.34 -15.93 5.58
N ALA A 306 -14.44 -16.90 5.72
CA ALA A 306 -14.44 -18.10 4.88
C ALA A 306 -15.67 -18.99 5.14
N THR A 307 -16.13 -19.08 6.39
CA THR A 307 -17.35 -19.82 6.74
C THR A 307 -18.60 -19.16 6.18
N ALA A 308 -18.73 -17.82 6.26
CA ALA A 308 -19.83 -17.07 5.68
C ALA A 308 -19.86 -17.22 4.15
N ALA A 309 -18.73 -17.07 3.49
CA ALA A 309 -18.60 -17.27 2.04
C ALA A 309 -18.97 -18.69 1.60
N ALA A 310 -18.62 -19.70 2.40
CA ALA A 310 -18.99 -21.09 2.13
C ALA A 310 -20.50 -21.32 2.30
N GLU A 311 -21.12 -20.77 3.35
CA GLU A 311 -22.55 -20.82 3.57
C GLU A 311 -23.33 -20.23 2.39
N ASP A 312 -22.98 -19.03 1.97
CA ASP A 312 -23.58 -18.36 0.80
C ASP A 312 -23.40 -19.17 -0.48
N SER A 313 -22.18 -19.68 -0.72
CA SER A 313 -21.88 -20.48 -1.89
C SER A 313 -22.71 -21.76 -1.94
N LEU A 314 -22.91 -22.42 -0.81
CA LEU A 314 -23.76 -23.61 -0.70
C LEU A 314 -25.24 -23.27 -0.92
N ALA A 315 -25.73 -22.14 -0.40
CA ALA A 315 -27.08 -21.65 -0.61
C ALA A 315 -27.33 -21.32 -2.10
N ILE A 316 -26.39 -20.63 -2.76
CA ILE A 316 -26.43 -20.35 -4.20
C ILE A 316 -26.54 -21.65 -5.00
N LEU A 317 -25.70 -22.64 -4.71
CA LEU A 317 -25.71 -23.92 -5.40
C LEU A 317 -27.00 -24.71 -5.15
N ALA A 318 -27.53 -24.69 -3.92
CA ALA A 318 -28.79 -25.35 -3.58
C ALA A 318 -29.96 -24.72 -4.35
N ALA A 319 -30.06 -23.41 -4.41
CA ALA A 319 -31.06 -22.67 -5.19
C ALA A 319 -30.94 -22.98 -6.69
N ALA A 320 -29.72 -22.97 -7.22
CA ALA A 320 -29.45 -23.29 -8.62
C ALA A 320 -29.87 -24.73 -9.00
N ASN A 321 -29.56 -25.71 -8.14
CA ASN A 321 -29.97 -27.10 -8.34
C ASN A 321 -31.48 -27.29 -8.29
N ALA A 322 -32.21 -26.42 -7.57
CA ALA A 322 -33.67 -26.37 -7.56
C ALA A 322 -34.25 -25.61 -8.78
N GLY A 323 -33.42 -25.11 -9.69
CA GLY A 323 -33.83 -24.31 -10.84
C GLY A 323 -34.27 -22.88 -10.50
N LYS A 324 -33.94 -22.39 -9.30
CA LYS A 324 -34.36 -21.10 -8.76
C LYS A 324 -33.22 -20.09 -8.85
N LEU A 325 -32.94 -19.57 -10.05
CA LEU A 325 -31.80 -18.64 -10.27
C LEU A 325 -31.98 -17.30 -9.54
N ASP A 326 -33.23 -16.81 -9.41
CA ASP A 326 -33.52 -15.60 -8.64
C ASP A 326 -33.22 -15.80 -7.15
N ASP A 327 -33.56 -16.97 -6.57
CA ASP A 327 -33.23 -17.29 -5.19
C ASP A 327 -31.70 -17.36 -5.00
N ALA A 328 -30.96 -17.91 -5.97
CA ALA A 328 -29.51 -17.93 -5.94
C ALA A 328 -28.89 -16.52 -5.94
N PHE A 329 -29.46 -15.59 -6.72
CA PHE A 329 -29.05 -14.19 -6.72
C PHE A 329 -29.38 -13.50 -5.38
N ASN A 330 -30.57 -13.75 -4.87
CA ASN A 330 -31.09 -13.11 -3.64
C ASN A 330 -30.27 -13.47 -2.39
N VAL A 331 -29.48 -14.55 -2.39
CA VAL A 331 -28.55 -14.87 -1.29
C VAL A 331 -27.62 -13.70 -1.00
N LEU A 332 -27.17 -12.98 -2.04
CA LEU A 332 -26.17 -11.92 -1.89
C LEU A 332 -26.76 -10.49 -1.79
N VAL A 333 -28.07 -10.35 -2.02
CA VAL A 333 -28.74 -9.03 -1.98
C VAL A 333 -28.64 -8.34 -0.62
N PRO A 334 -28.76 -9.03 0.54
CA PRO A 334 -28.64 -8.39 1.85
C PRO A 334 -27.34 -7.64 2.08
N TYR A 335 -26.24 -8.08 1.47
CA TYR A 335 -24.94 -7.38 1.60
C TYR A 335 -24.94 -5.97 0.99
N LEU A 336 -25.89 -5.64 0.13
CA LEU A 336 -25.99 -4.31 -0.47
C LEU A 336 -26.30 -3.21 0.57
N GLU A 337 -26.92 -3.56 1.68
CA GLU A 337 -27.21 -2.66 2.80
C GLU A 337 -25.92 -2.21 3.52
N LEU A 338 -24.82 -2.97 3.40
CA LEU A 338 -23.54 -2.61 3.99
C LEU A 338 -23.01 -1.27 3.47
N GLU A 339 -23.37 -0.87 2.25
CA GLU A 339 -22.96 0.43 1.71
C GLU A 339 -23.51 1.60 2.52
N ASP A 340 -24.81 1.56 2.83
CA ASP A 340 -25.46 2.63 3.60
C ASP A 340 -24.95 2.64 5.05
N GLN A 341 -24.72 1.46 5.62
CA GLN A 341 -24.12 1.33 6.96
C GLN A 341 -22.70 1.91 6.99
N ALA A 342 -21.87 1.61 6.00
CA ALA A 342 -20.52 2.13 5.91
C ALA A 342 -20.48 3.64 5.70
N LYS A 343 -21.38 4.19 4.87
CA LYS A 343 -21.51 5.64 4.67
C LYS A 343 -21.93 6.36 5.96
N ALA A 344 -22.88 5.80 6.72
CA ALA A 344 -23.28 6.34 8.02
C ALA A 344 -22.09 6.39 8.99
N MET A 345 -21.32 5.29 9.09
CA MET A 345 -20.12 5.24 9.93
C MET A 345 -19.05 6.27 9.52
N LEU A 346 -18.83 6.47 8.23
CA LEU A 346 -17.92 7.53 7.76
C LEU A 346 -18.41 8.93 8.18
N GLY A 347 -19.72 9.17 8.15
CA GLY A 347 -20.32 10.41 8.64
C GLY A 347 -20.01 10.64 10.12
N GLU A 348 -20.29 9.65 10.97
CA GLU A 348 -20.03 9.71 12.42
C GLU A 348 -18.54 9.93 12.74
N LEU A 349 -17.65 9.22 12.07
CA LEU A 349 -16.21 9.40 12.22
C LEU A 349 -15.75 10.79 11.77
N GLY A 350 -16.28 11.27 10.67
CA GLY A 350 -15.99 12.62 10.18
C GLY A 350 -16.41 13.71 11.15
N GLU A 351 -17.57 13.57 11.77
CA GLU A 351 -18.06 14.48 12.82
C GLU A 351 -17.15 14.42 14.06
N SER A 352 -16.69 13.23 14.45
CA SER A 352 -15.79 13.05 15.60
C SER A 352 -14.44 13.76 15.39
N VAL A 353 -13.88 13.71 14.18
CA VAL A 353 -12.64 14.45 13.84
C VAL A 353 -12.88 15.96 13.81
N GLY A 354 -14.01 16.39 13.24
CA GLY A 354 -14.39 17.81 13.20
C GLY A 354 -14.52 18.45 14.58
N THR A 355 -14.83 17.63 15.59
CA THR A 355 -14.93 18.02 17.01
C THR A 355 -13.71 17.63 17.84
N ALA A 356 -12.75 16.88 17.27
CA ALA A 356 -11.56 16.45 17.98
C ALA A 356 -10.67 17.65 18.34
N ASN A 357 -10.47 17.84 19.64
CA ASN A 357 -9.62 18.91 20.15
C ASN A 357 -8.15 18.49 20.27
N ASN A 358 -7.77 17.35 19.67
CA ASN A 358 -6.42 16.81 19.77
C ASN A 358 -6.04 15.93 18.57
N THR A 359 -4.76 15.89 18.29
CA THR A 359 -4.18 15.17 17.15
C THR A 359 -4.38 13.66 17.23
N VAL A 360 -4.24 13.06 18.42
CA VAL A 360 -4.32 11.61 18.63
C VAL A 360 -5.72 11.09 18.30
N GLY A 361 -6.76 11.74 18.82
CA GLY A 361 -8.14 11.38 18.53
C GLY A 361 -8.49 11.51 17.04
N ALA A 362 -7.99 12.57 16.39
CA ALA A 362 -8.19 12.75 14.95
C ALA A 362 -7.54 11.64 14.11
N VAL A 363 -6.30 11.25 14.43
CA VAL A 363 -5.60 10.16 13.74
C VAL A 363 -6.32 8.83 13.92
N ASN A 364 -6.72 8.51 15.15
CA ASN A 364 -7.45 7.27 15.43
C ASN A 364 -8.78 7.20 14.65
N ALA A 365 -9.48 8.32 14.50
CA ALA A 365 -10.69 8.35 13.69
C ALA A 365 -10.41 8.21 12.18
N VAL A 366 -9.33 8.81 11.67
CA VAL A 366 -8.90 8.61 10.27
C VAL A 366 -8.55 7.15 10.02
N LEU A 367 -7.78 6.51 10.91
CA LEU A 367 -7.41 5.10 10.78
C LEU A 367 -8.63 4.16 10.89
N ALA A 368 -9.63 4.51 11.71
CA ALA A 368 -10.89 3.77 11.75
C ALA A 368 -11.67 3.93 10.44
N ALA A 369 -11.68 5.14 9.87
CA ALA A 369 -12.33 5.42 8.59
C ALA A 369 -11.67 4.67 7.42
N GLU A 370 -10.36 4.40 7.45
CA GLU A 370 -9.67 3.56 6.45
C GLU A 370 -10.29 2.16 6.38
N GLY A 371 -10.58 1.52 7.52
CA GLY A 371 -11.27 0.23 7.56
C GLY A 371 -12.67 0.27 6.94
N VAL A 372 -13.41 1.36 7.17
CA VAL A 372 -14.73 1.56 6.55
C VAL A 372 -14.62 1.79 5.04
N VAL A 373 -13.62 2.53 4.58
CA VAL A 373 -13.32 2.69 3.14
C VAL A 373 -12.98 1.35 2.50
N GLY A 374 -12.20 0.50 3.17
CA GLY A 374 -11.92 -0.86 2.74
C GLY A 374 -13.18 -1.70 2.56
N ALA A 375 -14.11 -1.65 3.51
CA ALA A 375 -15.40 -2.32 3.42
C ALA A 375 -16.24 -1.80 2.23
N LEU A 376 -16.33 -0.48 2.04
CA LEU A 376 -17.01 0.14 0.89
C LEU A 376 -16.43 -0.32 -0.44
N ALA A 377 -15.10 -0.44 -0.52
CA ALA A 377 -14.42 -0.92 -1.71
C ALA A 377 -14.84 -2.35 -2.08
N LEU A 378 -14.92 -3.22 -1.09
CA LEU A 378 -15.36 -4.61 -1.26
C LEU A 378 -16.84 -4.69 -1.65
N VAL A 379 -17.71 -3.89 -1.03
CA VAL A 379 -19.13 -3.78 -1.45
C VAL A 379 -19.23 -3.30 -2.90
N GLY A 380 -18.46 -2.30 -3.30
CA GLY A 380 -18.40 -1.80 -4.67
C GLY A 380 -17.98 -2.89 -5.67
N ALA A 381 -16.94 -3.67 -5.35
CA ALA A 381 -16.51 -4.81 -6.15
C ALA A 381 -17.61 -5.88 -6.24
N GLY A 382 -18.25 -6.20 -5.12
CA GLY A 382 -19.39 -7.13 -5.07
C GLY A 382 -20.56 -6.67 -5.93
N LYS A 383 -20.94 -5.39 -5.87
CA LYS A 383 -21.98 -4.81 -6.77
C LYS A 383 -21.62 -4.96 -8.23
N GLY A 384 -20.35 -4.74 -8.60
CA GLY A 384 -19.85 -4.98 -9.96
C GLY A 384 -20.02 -6.44 -10.40
N GLY A 385 -19.72 -7.39 -9.50
CA GLY A 385 -19.94 -8.82 -9.70
C GLY A 385 -21.41 -9.16 -9.92
N LEU A 386 -22.30 -8.65 -9.06
CA LEU A 386 -23.75 -8.84 -9.20
C LEU A 386 -24.31 -8.22 -10.49
N ALA A 387 -23.86 -7.01 -10.85
CA ALA A 387 -24.25 -6.37 -12.11
C ALA A 387 -23.83 -7.21 -13.33
N SER A 388 -22.63 -7.77 -13.31
CA SER A 388 -22.12 -8.66 -14.36
C SER A 388 -22.92 -9.96 -14.42
N ALA A 389 -23.33 -10.53 -13.29
CA ALA A 389 -24.19 -11.69 -13.21
C ALA A 389 -25.57 -11.41 -13.84
N VAL A 390 -26.20 -10.27 -13.48
CA VAL A 390 -27.47 -9.83 -14.09
C VAL A 390 -27.33 -9.61 -15.59
N ALA A 391 -26.25 -8.99 -16.06
CA ALA A 391 -26.01 -8.79 -17.47
C ALA A 391 -25.88 -10.13 -18.23
N THR A 392 -25.25 -11.13 -17.61
CA THR A 392 -25.10 -12.47 -18.19
C THR A 392 -26.44 -13.21 -18.33
N ILE A 393 -27.26 -13.19 -17.26
CA ILE A 393 -28.55 -13.90 -17.28
C ILE A 393 -29.58 -13.23 -18.21
N LYS A 394 -29.54 -11.92 -18.41
CA LYS A 394 -30.37 -11.18 -19.37
C LYS A 394 -30.12 -11.56 -20.82
N GLN A 395 -29.01 -12.21 -21.14
CA GLN A 395 -28.66 -12.67 -22.48
C GLN A 395 -29.25 -14.06 -22.82
N LEU A 396 -30.04 -14.66 -21.91
CA LEU A 396 -30.70 -15.93 -22.20
C LEU A 396 -31.62 -15.80 -23.42
N GLU A 397 -31.46 -16.74 -24.35
CA GLU A 397 -32.26 -16.77 -25.58
C GLU A 397 -33.60 -17.49 -25.32
N THR A 398 -34.65 -16.96 -25.90
CA THR A 398 -35.99 -17.58 -25.87
C THR A 398 -36.15 -18.70 -26.89
N SER A 399 -35.20 -18.84 -27.82
CA SER A 399 -35.18 -19.91 -28.83
C SER A 399 -34.93 -21.27 -28.16
N THR A 400 -35.55 -22.33 -28.70
CA THR A 400 -35.45 -23.71 -28.19
C THR A 400 -34.58 -24.61 -29.07
N THR A 401 -33.72 -24.05 -29.94
CA THR A 401 -32.79 -24.86 -30.74
C THR A 401 -31.71 -25.49 -29.84
N PRO A 402 -31.10 -26.64 -30.24
CA PRO A 402 -30.01 -27.24 -29.48
C PRO A 402 -28.84 -26.30 -29.24
N GLU A 403 -28.52 -25.43 -30.21
CA GLU A 403 -27.45 -24.42 -30.10
C GLU A 403 -27.80 -23.36 -29.07
N SER A 404 -29.06 -22.85 -29.05
CA SER A 404 -29.49 -21.87 -28.05
C SER A 404 -29.59 -22.48 -26.65
N ALA A 405 -29.98 -23.75 -26.53
CA ALA A 405 -29.98 -24.45 -25.24
C ALA A 405 -28.56 -24.64 -24.68
N ALA A 406 -27.59 -24.99 -25.52
CA ALA A 406 -26.17 -25.08 -25.12
C ALA A 406 -25.64 -23.72 -24.69
N ALA A 407 -25.90 -22.65 -25.46
CA ALA A 407 -25.50 -21.29 -25.13
C ALA A 407 -26.14 -20.80 -23.81
N ASN A 408 -27.42 -21.11 -23.58
CA ASN A 408 -28.09 -20.76 -22.32
C ASN A 408 -27.50 -21.52 -21.13
N ASN A 409 -27.14 -22.79 -21.27
CA ASN A 409 -26.47 -23.54 -20.22
C ASN A 409 -25.11 -22.93 -19.85
N GLU A 410 -24.34 -22.47 -20.83
CA GLU A 410 -23.08 -21.74 -20.57
C GLU A 410 -23.31 -20.41 -19.85
N ARG A 411 -24.33 -19.65 -20.26
CA ARG A 411 -24.71 -18.39 -19.59
C ARG A 411 -25.13 -18.62 -18.14
N VAL A 412 -25.91 -19.65 -17.85
CA VAL A 412 -26.29 -20.02 -16.48
C VAL A 412 -25.06 -20.41 -15.66
N ARG A 413 -24.13 -21.20 -16.24
CA ARG A 413 -22.86 -21.52 -15.55
C ARG A 413 -22.04 -20.26 -15.26
N ALA A 414 -21.91 -19.36 -16.22
CA ALA A 414 -21.19 -18.10 -16.06
C ALA A 414 -21.85 -17.21 -14.98
N PHE A 415 -23.17 -17.12 -14.98
CA PHE A 415 -23.94 -16.43 -13.93
C PHE A 415 -23.63 -16.99 -12.54
N LEU A 416 -23.73 -18.31 -12.36
CA LEU A 416 -23.44 -18.96 -11.07
C LEU A 416 -21.99 -18.75 -10.65
N MET A 417 -21.04 -18.86 -11.57
CA MET A 417 -19.64 -18.63 -11.28
C MET A 417 -19.37 -17.19 -10.85
N LEU A 418 -20.09 -16.21 -11.39
CA LEU A 418 -19.99 -14.82 -10.94
C LEU A 418 -20.53 -14.66 -9.52
N LEU A 419 -21.67 -15.26 -9.18
CA LEU A 419 -22.21 -15.24 -7.82
C LEU A 419 -21.22 -15.89 -6.82
N LEU A 420 -20.71 -17.09 -7.15
CA LEU A 420 -19.77 -17.82 -6.31
C LEU A 420 -18.43 -17.09 -6.10
N LYS A 421 -17.98 -16.30 -7.08
CA LYS A 421 -16.82 -15.41 -6.92
C LYS A 421 -17.15 -14.16 -6.11
N THR A 422 -18.39 -13.69 -6.15
CA THR A 422 -18.84 -12.47 -5.46
C THR A 422 -19.08 -12.73 -3.97
N ALA A 423 -19.56 -13.91 -3.59
CA ALA A 423 -19.86 -14.27 -2.21
C ALA A 423 -18.67 -14.01 -1.24
N PRO A 424 -17.44 -14.50 -1.47
CA PRO A 424 -16.33 -14.25 -0.56
C PRO A 424 -15.91 -12.77 -0.49
N VAL A 425 -16.14 -11.99 -1.54
CA VAL A 425 -15.85 -10.55 -1.53
C VAL A 425 -16.83 -9.82 -0.62
N LEU A 426 -18.12 -10.15 -0.70
CA LEU A 426 -19.17 -9.55 0.14
C LEU A 426 -19.08 -10.00 1.60
N ALA A 427 -18.81 -11.28 1.86
CA ALA A 427 -18.54 -11.78 3.21
C ALA A 427 -17.34 -11.07 3.86
N ARG A 428 -16.30 -10.80 3.08
CA ARG A 428 -15.15 -10.01 3.54
C ARG A 428 -15.53 -8.55 3.81
N ALA A 429 -16.39 -7.95 2.99
CA ALA A 429 -16.88 -6.59 3.21
C ALA A 429 -17.59 -6.48 4.56
N GLU A 430 -18.47 -7.43 4.88
CA GLU A 430 -19.18 -7.49 6.16
C GLU A 430 -18.21 -7.63 7.33
N ALA A 431 -17.28 -8.57 7.26
CA ALA A 431 -16.28 -8.78 8.30
C ALA A 431 -15.40 -7.54 8.51
N THR A 432 -14.96 -6.88 7.42
CA THR A 432 -14.17 -5.65 7.49
C THR A 432 -14.95 -4.51 8.13
N LEU A 433 -16.23 -4.36 7.81
CA LEU A 433 -17.09 -3.35 8.43
C LEU A 433 -17.35 -3.65 9.91
N ALA A 434 -17.53 -4.93 10.27
CA ALA A 434 -17.66 -5.35 11.67
C ALA A 434 -16.37 -5.09 12.46
N ALA A 435 -15.20 -5.36 11.89
CA ALA A 435 -13.91 -5.02 12.50
C ALA A 435 -13.77 -3.52 12.74
N ALA A 436 -14.13 -2.69 11.75
CA ALA A 436 -14.12 -1.23 11.91
C ALA A 436 -15.06 -0.74 13.02
N ARG A 437 -16.25 -1.37 13.19
CA ARG A 437 -17.14 -1.09 14.32
C ARG A 437 -16.52 -1.45 15.67
N MET A 438 -15.84 -2.59 15.77
CA MET A 438 -15.10 -2.97 16.97
C MET A 438 -14.00 -1.96 17.29
N ASP A 439 -13.27 -1.50 16.26
CA ASP A 439 -12.22 -0.50 16.41
C ASP A 439 -12.77 0.82 16.98
N ILE A 440 -13.96 1.24 16.58
CA ILE A 440 -14.63 2.43 17.10
C ILE A 440 -15.12 2.19 18.53
N ALA A 441 -15.74 1.04 18.78
CA ALA A 441 -16.37 0.74 20.06
C ALA A 441 -15.37 0.50 21.21
N PHE A 442 -14.24 -0.15 20.89
CA PHE A 442 -13.28 -0.59 21.90
C PHE A 442 -12.08 0.34 22.04
N GLY A 443 -12.05 1.45 21.30
CA GLY A 443 -10.86 2.05 21.52
C GLY A 443 -10.54 3.43 21.02
N GLY A 444 -9.75 3.78 20.52
CA GLY A 444 -8.86 4.75 20.05
C GLY A 444 -9.42 6.18 19.84
N THR A 445 -10.68 6.36 19.52
CA THR A 445 -11.24 7.70 19.24
C THR A 445 -11.36 8.59 20.48
N SER A 446 -11.35 8.01 21.69
CA SER A 446 -11.38 8.72 22.96
C SER A 446 -10.01 9.08 23.53
N GLU A 447 -8.91 8.55 22.96
CA GLU A 447 -7.56 8.89 23.37
C GLU A 447 -7.27 10.36 23.09
N GLN A 448 -6.52 11.00 23.99
CA GLN A 448 -6.20 12.41 23.88
C GLN A 448 -4.70 12.64 23.93
N GLY A 449 -4.22 13.53 23.08
CA GLY A 449 -2.81 13.92 23.03
C GLY A 449 -2.50 14.83 21.83
N GLY A 450 -1.50 15.66 21.98
CA GLY A 450 -1.09 16.59 20.95
C GLY A 450 -1.96 17.85 20.85
N ALA A 451 -1.70 18.68 19.86
CA ALA A 451 -2.42 19.95 19.61
C ALA A 451 -3.78 19.74 18.94
N ALA A 452 -4.61 20.78 18.94
CA ALA A 452 -5.84 20.78 18.17
C ALA A 452 -5.55 20.76 16.66
N VAL A 453 -6.32 19.97 15.93
CA VAL A 453 -6.20 19.85 14.47
C VAL A 453 -6.79 21.08 13.78
N GLN A 454 -6.03 21.68 12.87
CA GLN A 454 -6.47 22.84 12.11
C GLN A 454 -7.18 22.41 10.83
N ALA A 455 -8.35 23.02 10.55
CA ALA A 455 -9.19 22.68 9.40
C ALA A 455 -8.45 22.85 8.05
N ASP A 456 -7.60 23.87 7.92
CA ASP A 456 -6.82 24.11 6.70
C ASP A 456 -5.73 23.05 6.51
N ARG A 457 -5.15 22.56 7.61
CA ARG A 457 -4.17 21.47 7.59
C ARG A 457 -4.82 20.17 7.14
N LEU A 458 -5.97 19.84 7.71
CA LEU A 458 -6.76 18.68 7.31
C LEU A 458 -7.12 18.74 5.82
N ALA A 459 -7.58 19.90 5.32
CA ALA A 459 -7.89 20.08 3.91
C ALA A 459 -6.66 19.91 3.00
N SER A 460 -5.51 20.43 3.42
CA SER A 460 -4.26 20.29 2.68
C SER A 460 -3.81 18.83 2.60
N LEU A 461 -3.87 18.11 3.70
CA LEU A 461 -3.51 16.68 3.74
C LEU A 461 -4.48 15.83 2.90
N ALA A 462 -5.79 16.09 2.99
CA ALA A 462 -6.79 15.41 2.16
C ALA A 462 -6.47 15.55 0.66
N LYS A 463 -6.13 16.74 0.19
CA LYS A 463 -5.73 16.99 -1.21
C LYS A 463 -4.40 16.29 -1.58
N ALA A 464 -3.42 16.33 -0.68
CA ALA A 464 -2.12 15.69 -0.90
C ALA A 464 -2.28 14.17 -1.05
N TYR A 465 -3.02 13.53 -0.15
CA TYR A 465 -3.24 12.08 -0.19
C TYR A 465 -4.18 11.65 -1.33
N ALA A 466 -5.16 12.47 -1.72
CA ALA A 466 -5.94 12.21 -2.93
C ALA A 466 -5.05 12.16 -4.18
N SER A 467 -4.10 13.10 -4.30
CA SER A 467 -3.13 13.13 -5.40
C SER A 467 -2.15 11.96 -5.34
N ALA A 468 -1.64 11.62 -4.15
CA ALA A 468 -0.73 10.51 -3.94
C ALA A 468 -1.39 9.15 -4.23
N SER A 469 -2.65 8.96 -3.82
CA SER A 469 -3.44 7.77 -4.12
C SER A 469 -3.65 7.59 -5.63
N ALA A 470 -4.03 8.65 -6.34
CA ALA A 470 -4.19 8.62 -7.78
C ALA A 470 -2.88 8.26 -8.50
N ALA A 471 -1.76 8.88 -8.09
CA ALA A 471 -0.45 8.57 -8.64
C ALA A 471 0.00 7.14 -8.31
N GLY A 472 -0.20 6.67 -7.08
CA GLY A 472 0.13 5.32 -6.63
C GLY A 472 -0.62 4.24 -7.41
N LYS A 473 -1.92 4.44 -7.63
CA LYS A 473 -2.75 3.54 -8.45
C LYS A 473 -2.23 3.44 -9.88
N VAL A 474 -2.01 4.60 -10.55
CA VAL A 474 -1.51 4.63 -11.93
C VAL A 474 -0.10 4.03 -12.01
N TYR A 475 0.74 4.30 -11.03
CA TYR A 475 2.07 3.74 -10.96
C TYR A 475 2.05 2.22 -10.87
N PHE A 476 1.25 1.66 -9.96
CA PHE A 476 1.09 0.20 -9.85
C PHE A 476 0.61 -0.41 -11.17
N GLN A 477 -0.49 0.12 -11.76
CA GLN A 477 -1.00 -0.36 -13.05
C GLN A 477 0.08 -0.38 -14.13
N ALA A 478 0.82 0.72 -14.23
CA ALA A 478 1.84 0.88 -15.26
C ALA A 478 3.01 -0.10 -15.12
N ILE A 479 3.52 -0.31 -13.88
CA ILE A 479 4.69 -1.17 -13.66
C ILE A 479 4.37 -2.67 -13.74
N VAL A 480 3.14 -3.08 -13.42
CA VAL A 480 2.72 -4.49 -13.55
C VAL A 480 2.01 -4.80 -14.86
N GLY A 481 1.76 -3.79 -15.70
CA GLY A 481 1.05 -3.94 -16.97
C GLY A 481 -0.43 -4.30 -16.81
N LEU A 482 -1.08 -3.81 -15.75
CA LEU A 482 -2.50 -4.07 -15.49
C LEU A 482 -3.37 -3.14 -16.35
N GLU A 483 -4.00 -3.68 -17.37
CA GLU A 483 -4.95 -2.95 -18.21
C GLU A 483 -6.28 -2.69 -17.49
N ASP A 484 -6.96 -1.60 -17.83
CA ASP A 484 -8.26 -1.25 -17.25
C ASP A 484 -9.32 -2.35 -17.49
N SER A 485 -9.27 -3.03 -18.62
CA SER A 485 -10.13 -4.18 -18.95
C SER A 485 -10.00 -5.36 -17.99
N ALA A 486 -8.80 -5.56 -17.41
CA ALA A 486 -8.50 -6.63 -16.47
C ALA A 486 -8.68 -6.19 -15.00
N SER A 487 -8.83 -4.90 -14.74
CA SER A 487 -8.87 -4.31 -13.40
C SER A 487 -10.00 -4.88 -12.52
N GLY A 488 -11.18 -5.09 -13.08
CA GLY A 488 -12.32 -5.69 -12.37
C GLY A 488 -12.07 -7.14 -11.95
N ALA A 489 -11.51 -7.96 -12.85
CA ALA A 489 -11.17 -9.35 -12.53
C ALA A 489 -10.05 -9.43 -11.49
N PHE A 490 -9.08 -8.52 -11.55
CA PHE A 490 -8.00 -8.44 -10.57
C PHE A 490 -8.50 -8.05 -9.18
N ALA A 491 -9.53 -7.19 -9.08
CA ALA A 491 -10.14 -6.80 -7.81
C ALA A 491 -10.77 -7.99 -7.04
N PHE A 492 -11.27 -9.01 -7.74
CA PHE A 492 -11.76 -10.23 -7.10
C PHE A 492 -10.63 -11.12 -6.56
N ALA A 493 -9.49 -11.15 -7.25
CA ALA A 493 -8.34 -11.96 -6.85
C ALA A 493 -7.49 -11.26 -5.78
N GLU A 494 -7.47 -9.93 -5.80
CA GLU A 494 -6.66 -9.08 -4.91
C GLU A 494 -7.53 -7.96 -4.32
N PRO A 495 -8.12 -8.18 -3.14
CA PRO A 495 -9.00 -7.19 -2.49
C PRO A 495 -8.36 -5.82 -2.26
N ARG A 496 -7.06 -5.76 -2.01
CA ARG A 496 -6.33 -4.49 -1.88
C ARG A 496 -6.42 -3.61 -3.13
N TRP A 497 -6.59 -4.22 -4.31
CA TRP A 497 -6.79 -3.47 -5.54
C TRP A 497 -8.18 -2.79 -5.59
N ALA A 498 -9.22 -3.48 -5.10
CA ALA A 498 -10.54 -2.86 -4.95
C ALA A 498 -10.45 -1.65 -4.00
N THR A 499 -9.75 -1.82 -2.87
CA THR A 499 -9.52 -0.77 -1.88
C THR A 499 -8.72 0.40 -2.46
N ALA A 500 -7.63 0.14 -3.18
CA ALA A 500 -6.84 1.18 -3.85
C ALA A 500 -7.68 1.97 -4.85
N SER A 501 -8.52 1.30 -5.63
CA SER A 501 -9.36 1.93 -6.65
C SER A 501 -10.48 2.77 -6.04
N MET A 502 -11.19 2.24 -5.05
CA MET A 502 -12.27 2.95 -4.35
C MET A 502 -11.74 4.10 -3.51
N GLY A 503 -10.65 3.89 -2.79
CA GLY A 503 -10.00 4.94 -2.00
C GLY A 503 -9.59 6.12 -2.88
N THR A 504 -8.98 5.85 -4.03
CA THR A 504 -8.64 6.90 -5.01
C THR A 504 -9.89 7.66 -5.50
N GLN A 505 -10.97 6.95 -5.81
CA GLN A 505 -12.20 7.57 -6.29
C GLN A 505 -12.86 8.44 -5.20
N LEU A 506 -13.07 7.90 -4.02
CA LEU A 506 -13.67 8.63 -2.89
C LEU A 506 -12.82 9.85 -2.52
N ALA A 507 -11.51 9.72 -2.48
CA ALA A 507 -10.62 10.84 -2.21
C ALA A 507 -10.80 11.97 -3.25
N ALA A 508 -10.88 11.63 -4.53
CA ALA A 508 -11.11 12.61 -5.60
C ALA A 508 -12.49 13.27 -5.48
N ASP A 509 -13.53 12.50 -5.14
CA ASP A 509 -14.91 13.00 -5.02
C ASP A 509 -15.10 13.96 -3.84
N PHE A 510 -14.30 13.81 -2.77
CA PHE A 510 -14.45 14.57 -1.53
C PHE A 510 -13.36 15.60 -1.27
N ALA A 511 -12.17 15.51 -1.85
CA ALA A 511 -11.02 16.39 -1.56
C ALA A 511 -11.26 17.89 -1.84
N GLY A 512 -12.21 18.21 -2.71
CA GLY A 512 -12.59 19.59 -3.05
C GLY A 512 -13.75 20.16 -2.22
N ARG A 513 -14.32 19.38 -1.29
CA ARG A 513 -15.49 19.81 -0.50
C ARG A 513 -15.05 20.48 0.80
N ASP A 514 -15.85 21.42 1.29
CA ASP A 514 -15.47 22.27 2.43
C ASP A 514 -15.88 21.75 3.81
N GLY A 515 -16.73 20.74 3.89
CA GLY A 515 -17.17 20.16 5.16
C GLY A 515 -16.05 19.41 5.91
N ALA A 516 -16.09 19.40 7.24
CA ALA A 516 -15.13 18.68 8.06
C ALA A 516 -15.21 17.16 7.81
N VAL A 517 -16.43 16.62 7.71
CA VAL A 517 -16.72 15.22 7.39
C VAL A 517 -16.11 14.82 6.05
N GLU A 518 -16.34 15.64 5.03
CA GLU A 518 -15.84 15.41 3.68
C GLU A 518 -14.32 15.39 3.61
N ARG A 519 -13.65 16.28 4.33
CA ARG A 519 -12.18 16.32 4.43
C ARG A 519 -11.61 15.08 5.09
N VAL A 520 -12.27 14.56 6.13
CA VAL A 520 -11.86 13.33 6.81
C VAL A 520 -12.05 12.13 5.88
N ILE A 521 -13.18 12.04 5.20
CA ILE A 521 -13.44 10.99 4.21
C ILE A 521 -12.37 11.03 3.10
N ALA A 522 -12.09 12.22 2.56
CA ALA A 522 -11.06 12.38 1.53
C ALA A 522 -9.67 11.99 2.01
N LEU A 523 -9.31 12.36 3.25
CA LEU A 523 -8.02 12.01 3.83
C LEU A 523 -7.91 10.50 4.06
N ALA A 524 -8.88 9.89 4.73
CA ALA A 524 -8.89 8.45 5.01
C ALA A 524 -8.91 7.63 3.70
N ALA A 525 -9.75 8.01 2.74
CA ALA A 525 -9.83 7.33 1.45
C ALA A 525 -8.54 7.49 0.64
N GLY A 526 -7.95 8.69 0.64
CA GLY A 526 -6.68 8.95 -0.03
C GLY A 526 -5.51 8.20 0.59
N ALA A 527 -5.46 8.16 1.92
CA ALA A 527 -4.48 7.41 2.68
C ALA A 527 -4.57 5.91 2.40
N GLU A 528 -5.76 5.32 2.55
CA GLU A 528 -5.98 3.90 2.32
C GLU A 528 -5.74 3.53 0.84
N GLY A 529 -6.14 4.36 -0.10
CA GLY A 529 -5.85 4.13 -1.53
C GLY A 529 -4.35 4.15 -1.83
N TYR A 530 -3.60 5.06 -1.20
CA TYR A 530 -2.14 5.14 -1.32
C TYR A 530 -1.45 3.93 -0.69
N LEU A 531 -1.79 3.57 0.55
CA LEU A 531 -1.21 2.44 1.28
C LEU A 531 -1.51 1.09 0.61
N SER A 532 -2.73 0.90 0.13
CA SER A 532 -3.10 -0.30 -0.63
C SER A 532 -2.32 -0.40 -1.94
N SER A 533 -2.14 0.70 -2.68
CA SER A 533 -1.30 0.73 -3.89
C SER A 533 0.16 0.44 -3.57
N ALA A 534 0.69 0.98 -2.47
CA ALA A 534 2.06 0.73 -2.01
C ALA A 534 2.29 -0.74 -1.64
N SER A 535 1.35 -1.34 -0.90
CA SER A 535 1.41 -2.76 -0.54
C SER A 535 1.37 -3.68 -1.77
N LEU A 536 0.53 -3.37 -2.75
CA LEU A 536 0.46 -4.10 -4.02
C LEU A 536 1.76 -3.99 -4.81
N GLN A 537 2.35 -2.80 -4.88
CA GLN A 537 3.63 -2.59 -5.54
C GLN A 537 4.74 -3.38 -4.88
N ASN A 538 4.83 -3.38 -3.55
CA ASN A 538 5.79 -4.18 -2.81
C ASN A 538 5.59 -5.67 -3.10
N LYS A 539 4.36 -6.17 -3.01
CA LYS A 539 4.02 -7.58 -3.23
C LYS A 539 4.37 -8.04 -4.64
N TYR A 540 3.81 -7.40 -5.65
CA TYR A 540 3.86 -7.92 -7.03
C TYR A 540 5.09 -7.48 -7.82
N TYR A 541 5.62 -6.30 -7.54
CA TYR A 541 6.77 -5.77 -8.26
C TYR A 541 8.07 -5.89 -7.47
N ALA A 542 8.16 -5.28 -6.28
CA ALA A 542 9.41 -5.25 -5.53
C ALA A 542 9.85 -6.63 -5.04
N LEU A 543 8.92 -7.49 -4.63
CA LEU A 543 9.18 -8.83 -4.12
C LEU A 543 8.94 -9.95 -5.15
N GLU A 544 8.35 -9.61 -6.31
CA GLU A 544 8.01 -10.55 -7.38
C GLU A 544 7.22 -11.76 -6.87
N TYR A 545 6.14 -11.47 -6.12
CA TYR A 545 5.26 -12.51 -5.59
C TYR A 545 4.45 -13.17 -6.70
N LYS A 546 4.58 -14.50 -6.81
CA LYS A 546 3.83 -15.33 -7.78
C LYS A 546 3.42 -16.64 -7.12
N GLN A 547 2.14 -16.96 -7.19
CA GLN A 547 1.59 -18.26 -6.74
C GLN A 547 2.01 -18.66 -5.31
N GLY A 548 1.97 -17.73 -4.37
CA GLY A 548 2.32 -17.99 -2.97
C GLY A 548 3.84 -17.97 -2.66
N VAL A 549 4.67 -17.56 -3.61
CA VAL A 549 6.12 -17.55 -3.46
C VAL A 549 6.71 -16.19 -3.76
N ILE A 550 7.60 -15.73 -2.89
CA ILE A 550 8.43 -14.54 -3.09
C ILE A 550 9.73 -14.93 -3.77
N ALA A 551 9.98 -14.41 -4.97
CA ALA A 551 11.22 -14.68 -5.70
C ALA A 551 12.42 -13.93 -5.10
N ARG A 552 12.20 -12.73 -4.54
CA ARG A 552 13.26 -11.83 -4.08
C ARG A 552 13.39 -11.80 -2.55
N ARG A 553 13.71 -12.94 -1.95
CA ARG A 553 13.86 -13.08 -0.48
C ARG A 553 14.90 -12.15 0.17
N PRO A 554 16.08 -11.88 -0.44
CA PRO A 554 17.02 -10.90 0.13
C PRO A 554 16.43 -9.49 0.21
N ALA A 555 15.65 -9.07 -0.79
CA ALA A 555 14.96 -7.80 -0.78
C ALA A 555 13.90 -7.76 0.33
N LEU A 556 13.09 -8.81 0.50
CA LEU A 556 12.11 -8.91 1.59
C LEU A 556 12.77 -8.75 2.97
N THR A 557 13.87 -9.47 3.22
CA THR A 557 14.59 -9.38 4.51
C THR A 557 15.07 -7.96 4.78
N ALA A 558 15.67 -7.32 3.78
CA ALA A 558 16.16 -5.95 3.90
C ALA A 558 15.02 -4.93 4.08
N GLN A 559 13.92 -5.09 3.33
CA GLN A 559 12.76 -4.20 3.42
C GLN A 559 12.04 -4.34 4.77
N LEU A 560 11.87 -5.55 5.31
CA LEU A 560 11.30 -5.76 6.64
C LEU A 560 12.13 -5.07 7.72
N ALA A 561 13.47 -5.19 7.68
CA ALA A 561 14.36 -4.53 8.63
C ALA A 561 14.27 -3.00 8.52
N ALA A 562 14.24 -2.46 7.30
CA ALA A 562 14.11 -1.04 7.03
C ALA A 562 12.74 -0.49 7.48
N ALA A 563 11.64 -1.18 7.15
CA ALA A 563 10.29 -0.79 7.52
C ALA A 563 10.10 -0.79 9.04
N ARG A 564 10.61 -1.81 9.74
CA ARG A 564 10.61 -1.86 11.20
C ARG A 564 11.34 -0.68 11.82
N THR A 565 12.54 -0.35 11.31
CA THR A 565 13.33 0.78 11.78
C THR A 565 12.60 2.11 11.56
N SER A 566 12.00 2.28 10.38
CA SER A 566 11.21 3.48 10.05
C SER A 566 9.99 3.62 10.96
N ALA A 567 9.28 2.52 11.25
CA ALA A 567 8.12 2.52 12.14
C ALA A 567 8.49 2.95 13.57
N LEU A 568 9.60 2.43 14.11
CA LEU A 568 10.09 2.83 15.44
C LEU A 568 10.56 4.29 15.48
N ALA A 569 11.19 4.79 14.42
CA ALA A 569 11.62 6.18 14.34
C ALA A 569 10.41 7.12 14.28
N ALA A 570 9.42 6.83 13.42
CA ALA A 570 8.21 7.62 13.28
C ALA A 570 7.37 7.64 14.58
N ALA A 571 7.23 6.48 15.25
CA ALA A 571 6.57 6.40 16.55
C ALA A 571 7.30 7.22 17.63
N GLY A 572 8.64 7.23 17.60
CA GLY A 572 9.45 8.05 18.51
C GLY A 572 9.25 9.55 18.28
N ASP A 573 9.14 9.98 17.02
CA ASP A 573 8.83 11.36 16.67
C ASP A 573 7.44 11.76 17.15
N LEU A 574 6.46 10.91 16.93
CA LEU A 574 5.10 11.16 17.40
C LEU A 574 5.04 11.28 18.92
N GLN A 575 5.67 10.36 19.66
CA GLN A 575 5.69 10.43 21.11
C GLN A 575 6.34 11.72 21.63
N ARG A 576 7.43 12.17 20.98
CA ARG A 576 8.07 13.46 21.34
C ARG A 576 7.15 14.65 21.07
N LEU A 577 6.36 14.59 20.02
CA LEU A 577 5.47 15.68 19.61
C LEU A 577 4.20 15.74 20.48
N THR A 578 3.59 14.61 20.77
CA THR A 578 2.25 14.53 21.40
C THR A 578 2.30 14.13 22.87
N GLY A 579 3.42 13.56 23.34
CA GLY A 579 3.57 12.95 24.66
C GLY A 579 2.90 11.56 24.80
N VAL A 580 2.20 11.07 23.78
CA VAL A 580 1.41 9.84 23.80
C VAL A 580 1.66 9.05 22.51
N LEU A 581 1.61 7.72 22.63
CA LEU A 581 1.53 6.81 21.48
C LEU A 581 0.08 6.31 21.36
N PRO A 582 -0.61 6.57 20.23
CA PRO A 582 -1.94 6.03 19.98
C PRO A 582 -1.94 4.51 20.04
N SER A 583 -2.96 3.93 20.69
CA SER A 583 -3.11 2.48 20.85
C SER A 583 -3.12 1.74 19.50
N ARG A 584 -3.71 2.34 18.47
CA ARG A 584 -3.74 1.74 17.13
C ARG A 584 -2.35 1.63 16.50
N ILE A 585 -1.48 2.62 16.70
CA ILE A 585 -0.09 2.57 16.22
C ILE A 585 0.68 1.45 16.92
N VAL A 586 0.48 1.31 18.24
CA VAL A 586 1.07 0.24 19.03
C VAL A 586 0.56 -1.13 18.57
N THR A 587 -0.75 -1.27 18.36
CA THR A 587 -1.37 -2.52 17.88
C THR A 587 -0.86 -2.91 16.49
N GLU A 588 -0.83 -1.97 15.55
CA GLU A 588 -0.37 -2.23 14.19
C GLU A 588 1.11 -2.65 14.14
N PHE A 589 1.96 -1.99 14.95
CA PHE A 589 3.36 -2.39 15.09
C PHE A 589 3.51 -3.81 15.65
N ASN A 590 2.76 -4.14 16.70
CA ASN A 590 2.82 -5.49 17.30
C ASN A 590 2.25 -6.56 16.38
N TYR A 591 1.24 -6.24 15.58
CA TYR A 591 0.76 -7.13 14.50
C TYR A 591 1.91 -7.47 13.53
N ALA A 592 2.68 -6.46 13.10
CA ALA A 592 3.85 -6.70 12.27
C ALA A 592 4.92 -7.57 12.97
N GLU A 593 5.20 -7.32 14.26
CA GLU A 593 6.16 -8.12 15.05
C GLU A 593 5.72 -9.58 15.18
N GLU A 594 4.42 -9.85 15.35
CA GLU A 594 3.88 -11.20 15.42
C GLU A 594 3.99 -11.97 14.09
N LEU A 595 3.90 -11.27 12.95
CA LEU A 595 3.90 -11.88 11.62
C LEU A 595 5.28 -12.00 10.96
N ARG A 596 6.26 -11.19 11.34
CA ARG A 596 7.52 -11.01 10.61
C ARG A 596 8.38 -12.27 10.44
N GLU A 597 8.21 -13.28 11.28
CA GLU A 597 8.92 -14.55 11.21
C GLU A 597 8.04 -15.69 10.62
N GLY A 598 6.81 -15.39 10.24
CA GLY A 598 5.84 -16.33 9.70
C GLY A 598 6.10 -16.75 8.25
N SER A 599 5.03 -17.13 7.55
CA SER A 599 5.04 -17.47 6.12
C SER A 599 5.41 -16.27 5.24
N ASP A 600 5.58 -16.49 3.95
CA ASP A 600 5.82 -15.39 2.99
C ASP A 600 4.64 -14.40 2.95
N ASP A 601 3.40 -14.89 3.06
CA ASP A 601 2.21 -14.03 3.15
C ASP A 601 2.19 -13.23 4.47
N ASP A 602 2.50 -13.87 5.61
CA ASP A 602 2.61 -13.18 6.89
C ASP A 602 3.69 -12.07 6.84
N LYS A 603 4.81 -12.31 6.18
CA LYS A 603 5.87 -11.31 6.02
C LYS A 603 5.47 -10.13 5.13
N ILE A 604 4.65 -10.38 4.10
CA ILE A 604 4.06 -9.30 3.27
C ILE A 604 3.10 -8.47 4.13
N ASP A 605 2.28 -9.12 4.95
CA ASP A 605 1.37 -8.44 5.87
C ASP A 605 2.13 -7.67 6.96
N ALA A 606 3.22 -8.23 7.49
CA ALA A 606 4.12 -7.52 8.41
C ALA A 606 4.72 -6.26 7.77
N LEU A 607 5.17 -6.35 6.52
CA LEU A 607 5.71 -5.20 5.79
C LEU A 607 4.66 -4.10 5.62
N ALA A 608 3.42 -4.48 5.28
CA ALA A 608 2.30 -3.55 5.17
C ALA A 608 1.95 -2.90 6.53
N ALA A 609 1.97 -3.67 7.62
CA ALA A 609 1.67 -3.19 8.96
C ALA A 609 2.74 -2.24 9.50
N TYR A 610 4.03 -2.50 9.29
CA TYR A 610 5.09 -1.52 9.58
C TYR A 610 4.90 -0.23 8.75
N GLY A 611 4.52 -0.37 7.49
CA GLY A 611 4.22 0.78 6.63
C GLY A 611 3.06 1.62 7.18
N ARG A 612 1.96 0.99 7.61
CA ARG A 612 0.83 1.67 8.27
C ARG A 612 1.23 2.32 9.59
N THR A 613 2.06 1.67 10.41
CA THR A 613 2.60 2.26 11.63
C THR A 613 3.37 3.56 11.36
N SER A 614 4.29 3.54 10.39
CA SER A 614 5.05 4.72 9.98
C SER A 614 4.13 5.82 9.46
N PHE A 615 3.22 5.47 8.57
CA PHE A 615 2.25 6.38 7.99
C PHE A 615 1.38 7.05 9.05
N ALA A 616 0.80 6.28 9.98
CA ALA A 616 -0.07 6.81 11.03
C ALA A 616 0.68 7.78 11.95
N ALA A 617 1.94 7.46 12.29
CA ALA A 617 2.77 8.34 13.09
C ALA A 617 3.16 9.62 12.34
N GLU A 618 3.50 9.53 11.05
CA GLU A 618 3.79 10.69 10.20
C GLU A 618 2.55 11.57 10.00
N LEU A 619 1.38 10.96 9.77
CA LEU A 619 0.10 11.68 9.66
C LEU A 619 -0.24 12.42 10.95
N ALA A 620 -0.06 11.79 12.11
CA ALA A 620 -0.27 12.42 13.41
C ALA A 620 0.68 13.62 13.59
N ALA A 621 1.96 13.46 13.25
CA ALA A 621 2.92 14.55 13.29
C ALA A 621 2.53 15.70 12.36
N GLU A 622 2.03 15.39 11.17
CA GLU A 622 1.57 16.38 10.20
C GLU A 622 0.28 17.11 10.66
N LEU A 623 -0.66 16.43 11.29
CA LEU A 623 -1.88 17.02 11.82
C LEU A 623 -1.62 17.88 13.06
N GLY A 624 -0.60 17.55 13.86
CA GLY A 624 -0.23 18.28 15.09
C GLY A 624 0.66 19.51 14.87
N ARG A 625 1.21 19.68 13.68
CA ARG A 625 2.03 20.85 13.30
C ARG A 625 1.15 22.00 12.78
#